data_f401109cfa4b9980178dc6773aa4c724
#
_entry.id   f401109cfa4b9980178dc6773aa4c724
#
_cell.length_a   1.000
_cell.length_b   1.000
_cell.length_c   1.000
_cell.angle_alpha   90.00
_cell.angle_beta   90.00
_cell.angle_gamma   90.00
#
_symmetry.space_group_name_H-M   'P 1'
#
loop_
_entity.id
_entity.type
_entity.pdbx_description
1 polymer ?
#
loop_
_entity_poly.entity_id
_entity_poly.type
_entity_poly.pdbx_seq_one_letter_code
_entity_poly.pdbx_strand_id
1 'polypeptide(L)'
;MWREIKVLIIDDDAQRCRELEVILDFLGEESCAASSTEWRSKVADVFPTTDEVVVAMVGECRTGLKKVLMDINDWDKGLPIILVGPAQGEDEMEEELQRLVISRMQHPPSYNKLLDDLHRAQVYREQMDLTRGRDRRRETTLFRSLVGSSRPVQAVREMMTQVADKDVTVLIQGESGTGKEVVARNLHYNSHRRHKPFVPVNCGAIPAELIESELFGHEKGAFTGAI
;
A
#
# COMPACT_ATOMS: atom_id res chain seq x y z
N MET A 1 -8.17 -5.58 20.75
CA MET A 1 -8.25 -4.17 20.36
C MET A 1 -7.55 -4.06 19.02
N TRP A 2 -8.30 -3.88 17.95
CA TRP A 2 -7.80 -3.92 16.57
C TRP A 2 -6.97 -2.66 16.32
N ARG A 3 -5.70 -2.81 15.97
CA ARG A 3 -4.86 -1.64 15.62
C ARG A 3 -5.13 -1.27 14.17
N GLU A 4 -5.68 -0.11 13.96
CA GLU A 4 -5.86 0.54 12.65
C GLU A 4 -4.49 0.96 12.10
N ILE A 5 -4.33 0.90 10.79
CA ILE A 5 -3.16 1.49 10.14
C ILE A 5 -3.27 3.00 10.38
N LYS A 6 -2.25 3.58 11.01
CA LYS A 6 -2.21 5.03 11.22
C LYS A 6 -1.39 5.67 10.12
N VAL A 7 -2.01 6.57 9.38
CA VAL A 7 -1.44 7.24 8.22
C VAL A 7 -1.21 8.70 8.54
N LEU A 8 0.02 9.17 8.40
CA LEU A 8 0.34 10.60 8.46
C LEU A 8 0.24 11.19 7.05
N ILE A 9 -0.57 12.21 6.86
CA ILE A 9 -0.68 12.97 5.60
C ILE A 9 -0.01 14.33 5.81
N ILE A 10 1.00 14.64 4.98
CA ILE A 10 1.68 15.93 4.99
C ILE A 10 1.48 16.57 3.62
N ASP A 11 0.64 17.59 3.56
CA ASP A 11 0.31 18.27 2.32
C ASP A 11 -0.18 19.71 2.61
N ASP A 12 0.30 20.66 1.83
CA ASP A 12 -0.14 22.06 1.95
C ASP A 12 -1.39 22.38 1.12
N ASP A 13 -1.89 21.39 0.36
CA ASP A 13 -3.20 21.42 -0.30
C ASP A 13 -4.28 20.85 0.64
N ALA A 14 -5.03 21.72 1.27
CA ALA A 14 -6.09 21.36 2.21
C ALA A 14 -7.24 20.56 1.57
N GLN A 15 -7.48 20.68 0.25
CA GLN A 15 -8.49 19.90 -0.44
C GLN A 15 -8.03 18.45 -0.59
N ARG A 16 -6.80 18.25 -1.06
CA ARG A 16 -6.18 16.93 -1.21
C ARG A 16 -6.09 16.19 0.13
N CYS A 17 -5.73 16.90 1.21
CA CYS A 17 -5.77 16.35 2.57
C CYS A 17 -7.15 15.78 2.91
N ARG A 18 -8.22 16.58 2.76
CA ARG A 18 -9.60 16.13 3.08
C ARG A 18 -10.05 14.94 2.23
N GLU A 19 -9.73 14.95 0.94
CA GLU A 19 -10.07 13.85 0.03
C GLU A 19 -9.37 12.55 0.43
N LEU A 20 -8.08 12.62 0.80
CA LEU A 20 -7.33 11.46 1.29
C LEU A 20 -7.86 10.95 2.64
N GLU A 21 -8.17 11.85 3.59
CA GLU A 21 -8.77 11.47 4.88
C GLU A 21 -10.10 10.74 4.68
N VAL A 22 -10.98 11.22 3.80
CA VAL A 22 -12.26 10.55 3.50
C VAL A 22 -12.05 9.16 2.90
N ILE A 23 -11.09 9.02 1.99
CA ILE A 23 -10.79 7.72 1.38
C ILE A 23 -10.22 6.74 2.41
N LEU A 24 -9.32 7.19 3.28
CA LEU A 24 -8.70 6.37 4.34
C LEU A 24 -9.73 5.98 5.40
N ASP A 25 -10.59 6.90 5.83
CA ASP A 25 -11.69 6.61 6.75
C ASP A 25 -12.66 5.56 6.17
N PHE A 26 -12.99 5.67 4.87
CA PHE A 26 -13.77 4.65 4.18
C PHE A 26 -13.11 3.27 4.18
N LEU A 27 -11.78 3.22 4.12
CA LEU A 27 -10.99 1.99 4.23
C LEU A 27 -10.90 1.49 5.69
N GLY A 28 -11.35 2.28 6.66
CA GLY A 28 -11.25 1.99 8.09
C GLY A 28 -9.85 2.23 8.65
N GLU A 29 -9.06 3.10 8.01
CA GLU A 29 -7.72 3.48 8.46
C GLU A 29 -7.76 4.83 9.18
N GLU A 30 -7.00 4.95 10.27
CA GLU A 30 -6.89 6.21 11.00
C GLU A 30 -5.86 7.12 10.34
N SER A 31 -6.21 8.38 10.08
CA SER A 31 -5.29 9.33 9.47
C SER A 31 -5.19 10.63 10.25
N CYS A 32 -4.02 11.28 10.11
CA CYS A 32 -3.78 12.62 10.61
C CYS A 32 -3.18 13.47 9.49
N ALA A 33 -3.94 14.45 9.01
CA ALA A 33 -3.48 15.38 7.96
C ALA A 33 -2.98 16.69 8.56
N ALA A 34 -1.84 17.15 8.06
CA ALA A 34 -1.22 18.40 8.49
C ALA A 34 -0.46 19.10 7.36
N SER A 35 -0.24 20.40 7.49
CA SER A 35 0.65 21.16 6.61
C SER A 35 2.12 20.80 6.81
N SER A 36 2.96 21.13 5.82
CA SER A 36 4.40 20.89 5.89
C SER A 36 5.10 21.63 7.05
N THR A 37 4.46 22.63 7.63
CA THR A 37 4.99 23.43 8.75
C THR A 37 4.52 22.95 10.13
N GLU A 38 3.35 22.31 10.23
CA GLU A 38 2.69 22.03 11.52
C GLU A 38 2.60 20.52 11.83
N TRP A 39 3.00 19.67 10.92
CA TRP A 39 2.77 18.22 11.04
C TRP A 39 3.36 17.61 12.33
N ARG A 40 4.54 18.09 12.78
CA ARG A 40 5.18 17.55 14.01
C ARG A 40 4.36 17.79 15.27
N SER A 41 3.81 19.00 15.43
CA SER A 41 2.95 19.31 16.58
C SER A 41 1.65 18.55 16.49
N LYS A 42 1.02 18.54 15.32
CA LYS A 42 -0.27 17.91 15.13
C LYS A 42 -0.21 16.38 15.29
N VAL A 43 0.83 15.74 14.77
CA VAL A 43 1.00 14.29 14.90
C VAL A 43 1.25 13.88 16.35
N ALA A 44 1.97 14.69 17.14
CA ALA A 44 2.20 14.41 18.56
C ALA A 44 0.91 14.48 19.39
N ASP A 45 -0.05 15.31 18.99
CA ASP A 45 -1.35 15.42 19.66
C ASP A 45 -2.27 14.22 19.33
N VAL A 46 -2.16 13.67 18.11
CA VAL A 46 -3.04 12.58 17.62
C VAL A 46 -2.44 11.21 17.90
N PHE A 47 -1.14 11.03 17.67
CA PHE A 47 -0.43 9.77 17.84
C PHE A 47 0.62 9.89 18.93
N PRO A 48 0.37 9.37 20.13
CA PRO A 48 1.25 9.51 21.28
C PRO A 48 2.66 8.95 21.07
N THR A 49 2.80 7.97 20.19
CA THR A 49 4.10 7.34 19.88
C THR A 49 4.36 7.27 18.38
N THR A 50 5.60 7.51 17.97
CA THR A 50 6.02 7.42 16.56
C THR A 50 5.78 6.02 15.97
N ASP A 51 5.89 4.99 16.82
CA ASP A 51 5.70 3.59 16.44
C ASP A 51 4.27 3.25 15.98
N GLU A 52 3.31 4.14 16.24
CA GLU A 52 1.91 3.92 15.82
C GLU A 52 1.71 4.24 14.34
N VAL A 53 2.50 5.17 13.80
CA VAL A 53 2.39 5.56 12.40
C VAL A 53 3.05 4.52 11.50
N VAL A 54 2.30 4.04 10.53
CA VAL A 54 2.75 2.99 9.61
C VAL A 54 3.36 3.55 8.34
N VAL A 55 2.86 4.70 7.89
CA VAL A 55 3.27 5.32 6.63
C VAL A 55 3.03 6.83 6.67
N ALA A 56 3.90 7.58 6.01
CA ALA A 56 3.66 8.99 5.70
C ALA A 56 3.29 9.14 4.21
N MET A 57 2.17 9.79 3.93
CA MET A 57 1.78 10.23 2.59
C MET A 57 2.17 11.70 2.44
N VAL A 58 3.08 12.00 1.51
CA VAL A 58 3.64 13.34 1.37
C VAL A 58 3.24 13.90 0.00
N GLY A 59 2.51 15.00 0.01
CA GLY A 59 2.09 15.72 -1.17
C GLY A 59 2.91 16.99 -1.42
N GLU A 60 2.25 18.08 -1.75
CA GLU A 60 2.89 19.37 -2.00
C GLU A 60 3.38 20.02 -0.69
N CYS A 61 4.64 20.42 -0.65
CA CYS A 61 5.27 20.98 0.52
C CYS A 61 5.90 22.35 0.22
N ARG A 62 5.33 23.43 0.74
CA ARG A 62 5.88 24.80 0.60
C ARG A 62 7.25 24.95 1.23
N THR A 63 7.54 24.17 2.27
CA THR A 63 8.85 24.13 2.93
C THR A 63 9.91 23.40 2.13
N GLY A 64 9.54 22.77 1.01
CA GLY A 64 10.38 21.92 0.17
C GLY A 64 10.32 20.44 0.54
N LEU A 65 10.15 19.59 -0.45
CA LEU A 65 10.02 18.12 -0.28
C LEU A 65 11.22 17.54 0.49
N LYS A 66 12.45 17.84 0.04
CA LYS A 66 13.68 17.32 0.68
C LYS A 66 13.70 17.61 2.18
N LYS A 67 13.36 18.83 2.61
CA LYS A 67 13.33 19.20 4.01
C LYS A 67 12.32 18.37 4.80
N VAL A 68 11.10 18.20 4.27
CA VAL A 68 10.06 17.39 4.93
C VAL A 68 10.49 15.94 5.06
N LEU A 69 11.12 15.37 4.03
CA LEU A 69 11.63 13.98 4.07
C LEU A 69 12.75 13.81 5.10
N MET A 70 13.68 14.78 5.21
CA MET A 70 14.70 14.79 6.27
C MET A 70 14.06 14.88 7.65
N ASP A 71 13.10 15.78 7.83
CA ASP A 71 12.38 15.97 9.08
C ASP A 71 11.61 14.70 9.51
N ILE A 72 11.02 13.95 8.55
CA ILE A 72 10.37 12.67 8.79
C ILE A 72 11.40 11.61 9.21
N ASN A 73 12.52 11.52 8.49
CA ASN A 73 13.57 10.55 8.80
C ASN A 73 14.20 10.81 10.19
N ASP A 74 14.34 12.06 10.58
CA ASP A 74 14.82 12.43 11.92
C ASP A 74 13.80 12.10 13.01
N TRP A 75 12.51 12.20 12.70
CA TRP A 75 11.42 11.89 13.62
C TRP A 75 11.27 10.38 13.83
N ASP A 76 11.28 9.61 12.73
CA ASP A 76 11.26 8.13 12.75
C ASP A 76 12.06 7.55 11.58
N LYS A 77 13.28 7.09 11.88
CA LYS A 77 14.12 6.41 10.89
C LYS A 77 13.45 5.14 10.41
N GLY A 78 13.09 5.09 9.12
CA GLY A 78 12.46 3.91 8.50
C GLY A 78 10.94 3.95 8.50
N LEU A 79 10.33 5.12 8.71
CA LEU A 79 8.95 5.33 8.33
C LEU A 79 8.86 5.36 6.79
N PRO A 80 8.12 4.43 6.15
CA PRO A 80 7.98 4.44 4.70
C PRO A 80 7.17 5.64 4.24
N ILE A 81 7.55 6.16 3.07
CA ILE A 81 6.94 7.36 2.49
C ILE A 81 6.29 7.01 1.16
N ILE A 82 5.07 7.48 0.96
CA ILE A 82 4.35 7.46 -0.31
C ILE A 82 4.23 8.90 -0.79
N LEU A 83 4.78 9.22 -1.96
CA LEU A 83 4.62 10.53 -2.56
C LEU A 83 3.27 10.60 -3.30
N VAL A 84 2.54 11.71 -3.10
CA VAL A 84 1.21 11.93 -3.68
C VAL A 84 1.22 13.16 -4.58
N GLY A 85 0.74 13.01 -5.82
CA GLY A 85 0.65 14.11 -6.78
C GLY A 85 1.80 14.15 -7.79
N PRO A 86 1.99 15.27 -8.50
CA PRO A 86 3.02 15.43 -9.52
C PRO A 86 4.43 15.36 -8.92
N ALA A 87 5.38 14.86 -9.71
CA ALA A 87 6.78 14.78 -9.32
C ALA A 87 7.35 16.19 -9.04
N GLN A 88 7.86 16.40 -7.84
CA GLN A 88 8.48 17.67 -7.44
C GLN A 88 9.87 17.42 -6.85
N GLY A 89 10.90 18.06 -7.45
CA GLY A 89 12.24 18.18 -6.82
C GLY A 89 12.99 16.88 -6.53
N GLU A 90 12.76 15.83 -7.29
CA GLU A 90 13.24 14.47 -7.02
C GLU A 90 14.67 14.21 -7.47
N ASP A 91 15.13 14.91 -8.50
CA ASP A 91 16.46 14.70 -9.10
C ASP A 91 17.61 15.09 -8.16
N GLU A 92 17.32 15.79 -7.07
CA GLU A 92 18.30 16.24 -6.07
C GLU A 92 18.25 15.47 -4.73
N MET A 93 17.50 14.37 -4.66
CA MET A 93 17.38 13.63 -3.39
C MET A 93 18.57 12.70 -3.17
N GLU A 94 19.09 12.70 -1.94
CA GLU A 94 20.11 11.77 -1.47
C GLU A 94 19.59 10.33 -1.49
N GLU A 95 20.45 9.36 -1.81
CA GLU A 95 20.08 7.94 -1.90
C GLU A 95 19.38 7.40 -0.64
N GLU A 96 19.77 7.90 0.54
CA GLU A 96 19.15 7.49 1.81
C GLU A 96 17.67 7.89 1.89
N LEU A 97 17.33 9.10 1.45
CA LEU A 97 15.95 9.57 1.42
C LEU A 97 15.12 8.89 0.33
N GLN A 98 15.75 8.58 -0.81
CA GLN A 98 15.10 7.83 -1.88
C GLN A 98 14.67 6.44 -1.43
N ARG A 99 15.42 5.77 -0.54
CA ARG A 99 15.09 4.45 0.01
C ARG A 99 13.85 4.45 0.91
N LEU A 100 13.51 5.58 1.50
CA LEU A 100 12.31 5.73 2.32
C LEU A 100 11.04 5.88 1.46
N VAL A 101 11.19 6.37 0.22
CA VAL A 101 10.07 6.51 -0.72
C VAL A 101 9.79 5.16 -1.36
N ILE A 102 8.79 4.47 -0.84
CA ILE A 102 8.43 3.12 -1.29
C ILE A 102 7.50 3.12 -2.50
N SER A 103 6.76 4.20 -2.72
CA SER A 103 5.81 4.33 -3.83
C SER A 103 5.49 5.79 -4.15
N ARG A 104 4.90 5.96 -5.33
CA ARG A 104 4.34 7.22 -5.82
C ARG A 104 2.94 6.96 -6.36
N MET A 105 2.03 7.87 -6.07
CA MET A 105 0.67 7.79 -6.58
C MET A 105 0.20 9.14 -7.12
N GLN A 106 -0.62 9.08 -8.14
CA GLN A 106 -1.35 10.26 -8.64
C GLN A 106 -2.53 10.54 -7.72
N HIS A 107 -3.01 11.77 -7.75
CA HIS A 107 -4.23 12.16 -7.08
C HIS A 107 -5.32 12.49 -8.12
N PRO A 108 -6.56 11.99 -7.96
CA PRO A 108 -7.02 11.03 -6.96
C PRO A 108 -6.42 9.63 -7.15
N PRO A 109 -6.12 8.91 -6.07
CA PRO A 109 -5.56 7.57 -6.17
C PRO A 109 -6.59 6.57 -6.66
N SER A 110 -6.17 5.60 -7.47
CA SER A 110 -7.00 4.42 -7.70
C SER A 110 -7.06 3.56 -6.44
N TYR A 111 -8.22 2.95 -6.19
CA TYR A 111 -8.45 2.09 -5.04
C TYR A 111 -7.38 0.98 -4.90
N ASN A 112 -7.10 0.26 -5.99
CA ASN A 112 -6.12 -0.82 -5.99
C ASN A 112 -4.71 -0.33 -5.67
N LYS A 113 -4.30 0.81 -6.26
CA LYS A 113 -2.98 1.40 -6.02
C LYS A 113 -2.81 1.82 -4.57
N LEU A 114 -3.83 2.46 -3.99
CA LEU A 114 -3.79 2.88 -2.59
C LEU A 114 -3.66 1.68 -1.65
N LEU A 115 -4.46 0.63 -1.85
CA LEU A 115 -4.36 -0.59 -1.06
C LEU A 115 -2.99 -1.25 -1.16
N ASP A 116 -2.46 -1.41 -2.38
CA ASP A 116 -1.13 -2.00 -2.58
C ASP A 116 -0.05 -1.20 -1.86
N ASP A 117 -0.10 0.13 -1.95
CA ASP A 117 0.89 0.99 -1.31
C ASP A 117 0.79 0.97 0.22
N LEU A 118 -0.42 0.94 0.79
CA LEU A 118 -0.62 0.78 2.23
C LEU A 118 -0.08 -0.58 2.73
N HIS A 119 -0.37 -1.66 2.01
CA HIS A 119 0.17 -2.99 2.33
C HIS A 119 1.70 -3.04 2.22
N ARG A 120 2.26 -2.47 1.16
CA ARG A 120 3.74 -2.36 1.01
C ARG A 120 4.36 -1.59 2.17
N ALA A 121 3.73 -0.48 2.57
CA ALA A 121 4.18 0.32 3.70
C ALA A 121 4.17 -0.49 5.00
N GLN A 122 3.10 -1.23 5.26
CA GLN A 122 3.00 -2.09 6.43
C GLN A 122 4.08 -3.17 6.46
N VAL A 123 4.28 -3.86 5.34
CA VAL A 123 5.34 -4.89 5.20
C VAL A 123 6.73 -4.29 5.40
N TYR A 124 7.01 -3.12 4.81
CA TYR A 124 8.27 -2.41 4.99
C TYR A 124 8.51 -2.05 6.47
N ARG A 125 7.46 -1.53 7.14
CA ARG A 125 7.53 -1.16 8.56
C ARG A 125 7.80 -2.37 9.45
N GLU A 126 7.15 -3.49 9.21
CA GLU A 126 7.39 -4.74 9.94
C GLU A 126 8.85 -5.22 9.79
N GLN A 127 9.41 -5.16 8.58
CA GLN A 127 10.81 -5.53 8.35
C GLN A 127 11.77 -4.61 9.11
N MET A 128 11.50 -3.30 9.13
CA MET A 128 12.30 -2.34 9.88
C MET A 128 12.19 -2.56 11.39
N ASP A 129 11.01 -2.88 11.92
CA ASP A 129 10.82 -3.18 13.34
C ASP A 129 11.59 -4.46 13.74
N LEU A 130 11.60 -5.49 12.89
CA LEU A 130 12.40 -6.72 13.12
C LEU A 130 13.91 -6.44 13.14
N THR A 131 14.43 -5.62 12.20
CA THR A 131 15.85 -5.26 12.16
C THR A 131 16.29 -4.45 13.39
N ARG A 132 15.36 -3.76 14.05
CA ARG A 132 15.58 -2.99 15.28
C ARG A 132 15.42 -3.82 16.55
N GLY A 133 15.21 -5.13 16.46
CA GLY A 133 14.95 -6.01 17.60
C GLY A 133 13.60 -5.76 18.27
N ARG A 134 12.71 -5.07 17.61
CA ARG A 134 11.33 -4.85 18.04
C ARG A 134 10.47 -5.97 17.44
N ASP A 135 10.27 -7.04 18.17
CA ASP A 135 9.38 -8.15 17.76
C ASP A 135 7.91 -7.72 17.88
N ARG A 136 7.52 -6.75 17.05
CA ARG A 136 6.14 -6.29 16.93
C ARG A 136 5.54 -6.87 15.67
N ARG A 137 5.07 -8.12 15.76
CA ARG A 137 4.13 -8.63 14.77
C ARG A 137 2.85 -7.80 14.87
N ARG A 138 2.68 -6.87 13.93
CA ARG A 138 1.41 -6.18 13.77
C ARG A 138 0.40 -7.21 13.29
N GLU A 139 -0.61 -7.47 14.10
CA GLU A 139 -1.75 -8.27 13.65
C GLU A 139 -2.37 -7.56 12.46
N THR A 140 -2.11 -8.09 11.27
CA THR A 140 -2.82 -7.67 10.06
C THR A 140 -4.29 -7.92 10.27
N THR A 141 -5.10 -6.90 10.16
CA THR A 141 -6.54 -7.06 10.15
C THR A 141 -6.91 -7.76 8.85
N LEU A 142 -7.04 -9.08 8.96
CA LEU A 142 -7.33 -9.96 7.84
C LEU A 142 -8.60 -9.44 7.12
N PHE A 143 -8.42 -9.04 5.83
CA PHE A 143 -9.52 -8.82 4.90
C PHE A 143 -10.41 -7.57 5.10
N ARG A 144 -9.90 -6.48 5.72
CA ARG A 144 -10.64 -5.22 5.87
C ARG A 144 -11.12 -4.63 4.55
N SER A 145 -10.30 -4.67 3.52
CA SER A 145 -10.64 -4.14 2.20
C SER A 145 -11.78 -4.90 1.51
N LEU A 146 -12.16 -6.08 2.02
CA LEU A 146 -13.40 -6.76 1.62
C LEU A 146 -14.55 -6.20 2.45
N VAL A 147 -15.05 -5.02 2.07
CA VAL A 147 -16.12 -4.31 2.78
C VAL A 147 -17.45 -5.05 2.70
N GLY A 148 -18.16 -5.15 3.82
CA GLY A 148 -19.50 -5.74 3.89
C GLY A 148 -19.71 -6.59 5.14
N SER A 149 -20.94 -6.54 5.68
CA SER A 149 -21.37 -7.31 6.86
C SER A 149 -22.35 -8.43 6.53
N SER A 150 -22.66 -8.65 5.24
CA SER A 150 -23.60 -9.70 4.84
C SER A 150 -23.03 -11.11 5.11
N ARG A 151 -23.91 -12.07 5.38
CA ARG A 151 -23.50 -13.47 5.59
C ARG A 151 -22.61 -14.04 4.48
N PRO A 152 -22.89 -13.81 3.18
CA PRO A 152 -22.01 -14.29 2.12
C PRO A 152 -20.58 -13.71 2.18
N VAL A 153 -20.45 -12.40 2.49
CA VAL A 153 -19.12 -11.77 2.64
C VAL A 153 -18.37 -12.32 3.85
N GLN A 154 -19.07 -12.57 4.96
CA GLN A 154 -18.44 -13.21 6.13
C GLN A 154 -17.96 -14.63 5.81
N ALA A 155 -18.76 -15.44 5.11
CA ALA A 155 -18.35 -16.76 4.67
C ALA A 155 -17.11 -16.73 3.75
N VAL A 156 -17.02 -15.76 2.83
CA VAL A 156 -15.82 -15.55 2.00
C VAL A 156 -14.60 -15.24 2.86
N ARG A 157 -14.71 -14.35 3.86
CA ARG A 157 -13.59 -14.05 4.78
C ARG A 157 -13.14 -15.27 5.56
N GLU A 158 -14.07 -16.09 6.05
CA GLU A 158 -13.74 -17.34 6.75
C GLU A 158 -12.97 -18.31 5.84
N MET A 159 -13.42 -18.50 4.59
CA MET A 159 -12.70 -19.32 3.62
C MET A 159 -11.31 -18.76 3.31
N MET A 160 -11.18 -17.45 3.15
CA MET A 160 -9.88 -16.79 2.93
C MET A 160 -8.93 -17.04 4.11
N THR A 161 -9.41 -16.94 5.35
CA THR A 161 -8.61 -17.21 6.56
C THR A 161 -8.08 -18.66 6.57
N GLN A 162 -8.89 -19.62 6.11
CA GLN A 162 -8.50 -21.04 6.09
C GLN A 162 -7.38 -21.32 5.08
N VAL A 163 -7.29 -20.58 3.98
CA VAL A 163 -6.36 -20.85 2.87
C VAL A 163 -5.18 -19.87 2.80
N ALA A 164 -5.23 -18.73 3.49
CA ALA A 164 -4.23 -17.66 3.35
C ALA A 164 -2.79 -18.15 3.60
N ASP A 165 -2.57 -18.96 4.64
CA ASP A 165 -1.26 -19.51 4.97
C ASP A 165 -0.97 -20.89 4.33
N LYS A 166 -1.81 -21.31 3.38
CA LYS A 166 -1.62 -22.60 2.70
C LYS A 166 -0.98 -22.39 1.33
N ASP A 167 -0.11 -23.32 0.94
CA ASP A 167 0.50 -23.34 -0.39
C ASP A 167 -0.40 -24.12 -1.37
N VAL A 168 -1.55 -23.54 -1.68
CA VAL A 168 -2.59 -24.14 -2.54
C VAL A 168 -3.01 -23.16 -3.63
N THR A 169 -3.44 -23.70 -4.77
CA THR A 169 -4.09 -22.90 -5.82
C THR A 169 -5.51 -22.56 -5.41
N VAL A 170 -5.87 -21.29 -5.45
CA VAL A 170 -7.20 -20.80 -5.10
C VAL A 170 -7.94 -20.34 -6.36
N LEU A 171 -9.10 -20.91 -6.63
CA LEU A 171 -10.01 -20.47 -7.68
C LEU A 171 -11.04 -19.50 -7.08
N ILE A 172 -11.07 -18.25 -7.60
CA ILE A 172 -12.02 -17.21 -7.18
C ILE A 172 -13.04 -17.00 -8.29
N GLN A 173 -14.30 -17.32 -8.02
CA GLN A 173 -15.41 -17.22 -8.98
C GLN A 173 -16.39 -16.15 -8.55
N GLY A 174 -17.04 -15.49 -9.52
CA GLY A 174 -18.06 -14.47 -9.31
C GLY A 174 -18.29 -13.65 -10.58
N GLU A 175 -19.38 -12.89 -10.60
CA GLU A 175 -19.72 -11.97 -11.69
C GLU A 175 -18.69 -10.84 -11.83
N SER A 176 -18.74 -10.11 -12.95
CA SER A 176 -17.89 -8.93 -13.12
C SER A 176 -18.23 -7.88 -12.06
N GLY A 177 -17.20 -7.21 -11.50
CA GLY A 177 -17.38 -6.18 -10.49
C GLY A 177 -17.59 -6.68 -9.04
N THR A 178 -17.64 -7.99 -8.78
CA THR A 178 -17.87 -8.54 -7.42
C THR A 178 -16.66 -8.49 -6.48
N GLY A 179 -15.53 -7.92 -6.91
CA GLY A 179 -14.34 -7.77 -6.07
C GLY A 179 -13.40 -8.97 -6.06
N LYS A 180 -13.40 -9.84 -7.08
CA LYS A 180 -12.48 -11.01 -7.18
C LYS A 180 -11.00 -10.61 -7.03
N GLU A 181 -10.60 -9.50 -7.64
CA GLU A 181 -9.23 -8.99 -7.52
C GLU A 181 -8.89 -8.56 -6.09
N VAL A 182 -9.85 -7.94 -5.40
CA VAL A 182 -9.70 -7.57 -3.98
C VAL A 182 -9.47 -8.82 -3.13
N VAL A 183 -10.20 -9.89 -3.37
CA VAL A 183 -10.01 -11.18 -2.69
C VAL A 183 -8.62 -11.74 -2.95
N ALA A 184 -8.16 -11.75 -4.22
CA ALA A 184 -6.84 -12.26 -4.58
C ALA A 184 -5.70 -11.48 -3.90
N ARG A 185 -5.77 -10.14 -3.91
CA ARG A 185 -4.81 -9.27 -3.23
C ARG A 185 -4.78 -9.52 -1.72
N ASN A 186 -5.95 -9.61 -1.10
CA ASN A 186 -6.05 -9.89 0.33
C ASN A 186 -5.47 -11.25 0.71
N LEU A 187 -5.70 -12.29 -0.09
CA LEU A 187 -5.08 -13.60 0.11
C LEU A 187 -3.54 -13.49 0.07
N HIS A 188 -3.00 -12.79 -0.93
CA HIS A 188 -1.55 -12.60 -1.03
C HIS A 188 -0.98 -11.86 0.18
N TYR A 189 -1.54 -10.69 0.54
CA TYR A 189 -1.02 -9.87 1.63
C TYR A 189 -1.21 -10.47 3.02
N ASN A 190 -2.13 -11.42 3.18
CA ASN A 190 -2.32 -12.15 4.43
C ASN A 190 -1.66 -13.54 4.43
N SER A 191 -0.85 -13.87 3.40
CA SER A 191 -0.10 -15.12 3.30
C SER A 191 1.35 -14.97 3.78
N HIS A 192 2.05 -16.09 3.93
CA HIS A 192 3.50 -16.11 4.16
C HIS A 192 4.30 -15.52 2.98
N ARG A 193 3.66 -15.35 1.80
CA ARG A 193 4.26 -14.73 0.60
C ARG A 193 4.05 -13.21 0.53
N ARG A 194 3.48 -12.57 1.54
CA ARG A 194 3.18 -11.12 1.55
C ARG A 194 4.38 -10.22 1.24
N HIS A 195 5.62 -10.70 1.48
CA HIS A 195 6.86 -10.00 1.15
C HIS A 195 7.32 -10.20 -0.30
N LYS A 196 6.63 -11.03 -1.07
CA LYS A 196 6.92 -11.28 -2.49
C LYS A 196 6.06 -10.37 -3.38
N PRO A 197 6.49 -10.12 -4.63
CA PRO A 197 5.67 -9.35 -5.56
C PRO A 197 4.31 -10.02 -5.80
N PHE A 198 3.24 -9.22 -5.81
CA PHE A 198 1.95 -9.64 -6.34
C PHE A 198 1.91 -9.27 -7.83
N VAL A 199 1.78 -10.25 -8.71
CA VAL A 199 1.83 -10.04 -10.17
C VAL A 199 0.47 -10.40 -10.78
N PRO A 200 -0.45 -9.42 -10.92
CA PRO A 200 -1.73 -9.67 -11.57
C PRO A 200 -1.57 -9.72 -13.09
N VAL A 201 -2.12 -10.74 -13.72
CA VAL A 201 -2.16 -10.89 -15.19
C VAL A 201 -3.60 -10.87 -15.65
N ASN A 202 -3.97 -9.87 -16.45
CA ASN A 202 -5.29 -9.81 -17.08
C ASN A 202 -5.27 -10.57 -18.41
N CYS A 203 -5.57 -11.87 -18.36
CA CYS A 203 -5.61 -12.72 -19.56
C CYS A 203 -6.61 -12.23 -20.62
N GLY A 204 -7.68 -11.53 -20.21
CA GLY A 204 -8.65 -10.96 -21.17
C GLY A 204 -8.12 -9.77 -21.99
N ALA A 205 -7.05 -9.15 -21.56
CA ALA A 205 -6.38 -8.06 -22.28
C ALA A 205 -5.28 -8.55 -23.24
N ILE A 206 -4.91 -9.84 -23.18
CA ILE A 206 -3.87 -10.44 -24.01
C ILE A 206 -4.56 -11.10 -25.23
N PRO A 207 -4.11 -10.81 -26.48
CA PRO A 207 -4.59 -11.52 -27.66
C PRO A 207 -4.41 -13.04 -27.51
N ALA A 208 -5.39 -13.81 -27.98
CA ALA A 208 -5.40 -15.27 -27.80
C ALA A 208 -4.13 -15.94 -28.38
N GLU A 209 -3.59 -15.41 -29.46
CA GLU A 209 -2.38 -15.93 -30.12
C GLU A 209 -1.09 -15.68 -29.31
N LEU A 210 -1.11 -14.71 -28.36
CA LEU A 210 0.07 -14.33 -27.58
C LEU A 210 0.01 -14.83 -26.14
N ILE A 211 -1.12 -15.36 -25.68
CA ILE A 211 -1.33 -15.68 -24.27
C ILE A 211 -0.31 -16.70 -23.73
N GLU A 212 0.01 -17.72 -24.51
CA GLU A 212 1.00 -18.74 -24.12
C GLU A 212 2.41 -18.13 -24.05
N SER A 213 2.76 -17.32 -25.02
CA SER A 213 4.05 -16.61 -25.08
C SER A 213 4.23 -15.62 -23.93
N GLU A 214 3.18 -14.88 -23.59
CA GLU A 214 3.21 -13.91 -22.48
C GLU A 214 3.27 -14.59 -21.10
N LEU A 215 2.57 -15.71 -20.92
CA LEU A 215 2.53 -16.42 -19.65
C LEU A 215 3.75 -17.32 -19.39
N PHE A 216 4.29 -17.94 -20.43
CA PHE A 216 5.34 -18.96 -20.29
C PHE A 216 6.65 -18.59 -20.99
N GLY A 217 6.66 -17.47 -21.71
CA GLY A 217 7.78 -17.06 -22.54
C GLY A 217 7.86 -17.84 -23.86
N HIS A 218 8.79 -17.46 -24.71
CA HIS A 218 9.05 -18.12 -25.98
C HIS A 218 10.54 -18.11 -26.30
N GLU A 219 10.99 -19.04 -27.13
CA GLU A 219 12.34 -19.01 -27.65
C GLU A 219 12.47 -17.96 -28.76
N LYS A 220 13.65 -17.36 -28.87
CA LYS A 220 13.94 -16.37 -29.91
C LYS A 220 13.70 -16.98 -31.31
N GLY A 221 12.85 -16.31 -32.09
CA GLY A 221 12.50 -16.77 -33.44
C GLY A 221 11.36 -17.78 -33.52
N ALA A 222 10.65 -18.07 -32.43
CA ALA A 222 9.55 -19.01 -32.42
C ALA A 222 8.36 -18.59 -33.29
N PHE A 223 8.18 -17.28 -33.50
CA PHE A 223 7.17 -16.70 -34.39
C PHE A 223 7.61 -15.36 -34.97
N THR A 224 6.92 -14.85 -35.99
CA THR A 224 7.21 -13.54 -36.60
C THR A 224 7.02 -12.42 -35.59
N GLY A 225 8.11 -11.80 -35.13
CA GLY A 225 8.14 -10.78 -34.10
C GLY A 225 8.74 -11.21 -32.76
N ALA A 226 9.11 -12.49 -32.60
CA ALA A 226 9.86 -12.98 -31.45
C ALA A 226 11.31 -12.47 -31.52
N ILE A 227 11.67 -11.45 -30.71
CA ILE A 227 13.00 -10.80 -30.65
C ILE A 227 13.87 -11.41 -29.57
#